data_5da99acf7f8bbfb02d3b8a10de4db71f
#
_entry.id   5da99acf7f8bbfb02d3b8a10de4db71f
#
_cell.length_a   1.000
_cell.length_b   1.000
_cell.length_c   1.000
_cell.angle_alpha   90.00
_cell.angle_beta   90.00
_cell.angle_gamma   90.00
#
_symmetry.space_group_name_H-M   'P 1'
#
loop_
_entity.id
_entity.type
_entity.pdbx_description
1 polymer ?
#
loop_
_entity_poly.entity_id
_entity_poly.type
_entity_poly.pdbx_seq_one_letter_code
_entity_poly.pdbx_strand_id
1 'polypeptide(L)'
;DDIINDEAIAAIEKEMKKVCKEGKKIYRREISKAEAMEMFKDDPYKLDLIEGLEDGNISVYDQGDFTDLCRGPHVDNTKLCKNFKLVKYSGVYWKGDANNHVMQRIYGVCFPTPEELEEHLKLLEEAKDRDHRKIGKEMNLFMSDDLVGRGLPMFLPKGYTVWQELENYI
;
A
#
# COMPACT_ATOMS: atom_id res chain seq x y z
N ASP A 1 -9.35 17.70 6.48
CA ASP A 1 -8.34 16.64 6.23
C ASP A 1 -8.60 15.50 7.20
N ASP A 2 -9.44 14.56 6.77
CA ASP A 2 -9.81 13.41 7.60
C ASP A 2 -8.63 12.42 7.67
N ILE A 3 -8.20 12.09 8.88
CA ILE A 3 -7.15 11.09 9.10
C ILE A 3 -7.78 9.70 8.93
N ILE A 4 -7.21 8.87 8.07
CA ILE A 4 -7.62 7.48 7.88
C ILE A 4 -7.29 6.70 9.15
N ASN A 5 -8.30 6.06 9.71
CA ASN A 5 -8.24 5.18 10.86
C ASN A 5 -8.88 3.83 10.53
N ASP A 6 -8.89 2.90 11.48
CA ASP A 6 -9.44 1.55 11.27
C ASP A 6 -10.93 1.55 10.93
N GLU A 7 -11.70 2.52 11.47
CA GLU A 7 -13.12 2.68 11.16
C GLU A 7 -13.32 3.12 9.70
N ALA A 8 -12.49 4.08 9.23
CA ALA A 8 -12.50 4.53 7.85
C ALA A 8 -12.11 3.39 6.89
N ILE A 9 -11.11 2.58 7.23
CA ILE A 9 -10.71 1.40 6.45
C ILE A 9 -11.87 0.40 6.35
N ALA A 10 -12.57 0.12 7.45
CA ALA A 10 -13.71 -0.79 7.45
C ALA A 10 -14.87 -0.25 6.58
N ALA A 11 -15.12 1.06 6.62
CA ALA A 11 -16.13 1.70 5.80
C ALA A 11 -15.76 1.64 4.30
N ILE A 12 -14.50 1.93 3.96
CA ILE A 12 -13.98 1.82 2.58
C ILE A 12 -14.11 0.39 2.06
N GLU A 13 -13.69 -0.62 2.84
CA GLU A 13 -13.85 -2.03 2.44
C GLU A 13 -15.32 -2.40 2.15
N LYS A 14 -16.24 -1.88 2.96
CA LYS A 14 -17.67 -2.13 2.77
C LYS A 14 -18.18 -1.55 1.46
N GLU A 15 -17.77 -0.33 1.12
CA GLU A 15 -18.14 0.29 -0.16
C GLU A 15 -17.47 -0.41 -1.35
N MET A 16 -16.20 -0.77 -1.24
CA MET A 16 -15.50 -1.56 -2.27
C MET A 16 -16.20 -2.91 -2.53
N LYS A 17 -16.68 -3.59 -1.48
CA LYS A 17 -17.47 -4.83 -1.63
C LYS A 17 -18.78 -4.62 -2.39
N LYS A 18 -19.44 -3.46 -2.22
CA LYS A 18 -20.63 -3.11 -3.00
C LYS A 18 -20.27 -2.92 -4.47
N VAL A 19 -19.23 -2.13 -4.77
CA VAL A 19 -18.74 -1.91 -6.14
C VAL A 19 -18.39 -3.24 -6.83
N CYS A 20 -17.74 -4.17 -6.12
CA CYS A 20 -17.45 -5.49 -6.67
C CYS A 20 -18.73 -6.30 -6.96
N LYS A 21 -19.77 -6.21 -6.11
CA LYS A 21 -21.05 -6.88 -6.33
C LYS A 21 -21.83 -6.30 -7.51
N GLU A 22 -21.77 -4.99 -7.71
CA GLU A 22 -22.42 -4.31 -8.84
C GLU A 22 -21.88 -4.79 -10.19
N GLY A 23 -20.60 -5.18 -10.23
CA GLY A 23 -19.99 -5.71 -11.43
C GLY A 23 -19.85 -4.70 -12.54
N LYS A 24 -19.39 -3.50 -12.21
CA LYS A 24 -19.16 -2.44 -13.17
C LYS A 24 -18.06 -2.87 -14.14
N LYS A 25 -18.29 -2.62 -15.43
CA LYS A 25 -17.26 -2.77 -16.46
C LYS A 25 -16.26 -1.64 -16.32
N ILE A 26 -15.00 -1.94 -16.65
CA ILE A 26 -13.91 -0.98 -16.64
C ILE A 26 -13.46 -0.80 -18.10
N TYR A 27 -13.44 0.44 -18.55
CA TYR A 27 -13.08 0.80 -19.91
C TYR A 27 -11.86 1.69 -19.95
N ARG A 28 -10.90 1.37 -20.81
CA ARG A 28 -9.76 2.23 -21.09
C ARG A 28 -10.09 3.20 -22.21
N ARG A 29 -9.78 4.47 -22.01
CA ARG A 29 -9.79 5.50 -23.06
C ARG A 29 -8.44 6.21 -23.14
N GLU A 30 -8.10 6.70 -24.30
CA GLU A 30 -6.99 7.62 -24.51
C GLU A 30 -7.56 9.01 -24.76
N ILE A 31 -6.99 10.00 -24.08
CA ILE A 31 -7.42 11.40 -24.18
C ILE A 31 -6.21 12.30 -24.40
N SER A 32 -6.46 13.50 -24.94
CA SER A 32 -5.44 14.52 -25.08
C SER A 32 -5.05 15.13 -23.73
N LYS A 33 -3.87 15.75 -23.67
CA LYS A 33 -3.42 16.44 -22.47
C LYS A 33 -4.38 17.58 -22.07
N ALA A 34 -4.92 18.31 -23.06
CA ALA A 34 -5.89 19.37 -22.80
C ALA A 34 -7.19 18.84 -22.17
N GLU A 35 -7.71 17.71 -22.66
CA GLU A 35 -8.89 17.06 -22.06
C GLU A 35 -8.61 16.54 -20.67
N ALA A 36 -7.42 15.96 -20.43
CA ALA A 36 -7.02 15.50 -19.11
C ALA A 36 -6.93 16.66 -18.10
N MET A 37 -6.32 17.77 -18.49
CA MET A 37 -6.23 18.98 -17.65
C MET A 37 -7.60 19.53 -17.30
N GLU A 38 -8.55 19.58 -18.23
CA GLU A 38 -9.91 20.05 -17.94
C GLU A 38 -10.68 19.05 -17.07
N MET A 39 -10.54 17.74 -17.32
CA MET A 39 -11.23 16.70 -16.57
C MET A 39 -10.82 16.68 -15.09
N PHE A 40 -9.54 16.90 -14.79
CA PHE A 40 -8.98 16.84 -13.43
C PHE A 40 -8.61 18.23 -12.86
N LYS A 41 -9.20 19.30 -13.37
CA LYS A 41 -8.88 20.68 -12.97
C LYS A 41 -9.01 20.99 -11.48
N ASP A 42 -9.85 20.24 -10.79
CA ASP A 42 -10.11 20.41 -9.34
C ASP A 42 -9.15 19.57 -8.47
N ASP A 43 -8.26 18.76 -9.08
CA ASP A 43 -7.30 17.92 -8.37
C ASP A 43 -5.85 18.37 -8.69
N PRO A 44 -5.22 19.15 -7.82
CA PRO A 44 -3.88 19.69 -8.06
C PRO A 44 -2.81 18.60 -8.19
N TYR A 45 -2.99 17.45 -7.55
CA TYR A 45 -2.05 16.34 -7.63
C TYR A 45 -2.12 15.63 -8.99
N LYS A 46 -3.32 15.49 -9.55
CA LYS A 46 -3.49 14.94 -10.90
C LYS A 46 -2.99 15.90 -11.96
N LEU A 47 -3.22 17.19 -11.79
CA LEU A 47 -2.67 18.22 -12.69
C LEU A 47 -1.13 18.16 -12.72
N ASP A 48 -0.49 18.09 -11.56
CA ASP A 48 0.97 17.96 -11.43
C ASP A 48 1.52 16.68 -12.11
N LEU A 49 0.76 15.57 -12.08
CA LEU A 49 1.12 14.36 -12.82
C LEU A 49 0.95 14.53 -14.33
N ILE A 50 -0.16 15.14 -14.77
CA ILE A 50 -0.47 15.36 -16.19
C ILE A 50 0.56 16.30 -16.83
N GLU A 51 1.01 17.33 -16.13
CA GLU A 51 2.03 18.26 -16.63
C GLU A 51 3.33 17.54 -17.02
N GLY A 52 3.72 16.51 -16.28
CA GLY A 52 4.88 15.68 -16.55
C GLY A 52 4.71 14.63 -17.67
N LEU A 53 3.51 14.48 -18.23
CA LEU A 53 3.22 13.52 -19.30
C LEU A 53 3.37 14.16 -20.68
N GLU A 54 3.82 13.35 -21.65
CA GLU A 54 3.83 13.74 -23.06
C GLU A 54 2.39 13.76 -23.63
N ASP A 55 2.13 14.69 -24.54
CA ASP A 55 0.84 14.78 -25.20
C ASP A 55 0.61 13.59 -26.15
N GLY A 56 -0.63 13.08 -26.18
CA GLY A 56 -1.08 12.09 -27.13
C GLY A 56 -1.26 10.66 -26.64
N ASN A 57 -0.87 10.34 -25.38
CA ASN A 57 -0.99 8.97 -24.83
C ASN A 57 -1.43 8.95 -23.35
N ILE A 58 -2.31 9.86 -22.96
CA ILE A 58 -2.83 9.87 -21.59
C ILE A 58 -4.01 8.91 -21.52
N SER A 59 -3.82 7.81 -20.79
CA SER A 59 -4.89 6.83 -20.59
C SER A 59 -5.66 7.09 -19.29
N VAL A 60 -6.97 7.00 -19.42
CA VAL A 60 -7.93 7.04 -18.29
C VAL A 60 -8.76 5.76 -18.30
N TYR A 61 -9.25 5.40 -17.13
CA TYR A 61 -10.13 4.26 -16.95
C TYR A 61 -11.45 4.71 -16.34
N ASP A 62 -12.53 4.32 -17.00
CA ASP A 62 -13.89 4.61 -16.57
C ASP A 62 -14.50 3.39 -15.88
N GLN A 63 -15.11 3.60 -14.72
CA GLN A 63 -15.81 2.61 -13.94
C GLN A 63 -17.19 3.16 -13.52
N GLY A 64 -18.18 3.05 -14.39
CA GLY A 64 -19.46 3.75 -14.21
C GLY A 64 -19.24 5.25 -14.28
N ASP A 65 -19.61 5.97 -13.22
CA ASP A 65 -19.48 7.43 -13.13
C ASP A 65 -18.11 7.89 -12.61
N PHE A 66 -17.21 6.95 -12.31
CA PHE A 66 -15.87 7.24 -11.82
C PHE A 66 -14.85 7.10 -12.94
N THR A 67 -14.00 8.11 -13.10
CA THR A 67 -12.90 8.11 -14.07
C THR A 67 -11.60 8.50 -13.37
N ASP A 68 -10.51 7.78 -13.67
CA ASP A 68 -9.19 8.12 -13.15
C ASP A 68 -8.06 7.88 -14.15
N LEU A 69 -6.94 8.61 -13.93
CA LEU A 69 -5.70 8.43 -14.66
C LEU A 69 -5.05 7.11 -14.27
N CYS A 70 -4.75 6.26 -15.25
CA CYS A 70 -3.97 5.06 -15.01
C CYS A 70 -3.31 4.54 -16.28
N ARG A 71 -2.09 3.99 -16.14
CA ARG A 71 -1.42 3.28 -17.25
C ARG A 71 -2.09 1.95 -17.55
N GLY A 72 -2.70 1.33 -16.53
CA GLY A 72 -3.20 -0.05 -16.63
C GLY A 72 -2.08 -1.10 -16.61
N PRO A 73 -2.36 -2.33 -16.99
CA PRO A 73 -3.71 -2.82 -17.33
C PRO A 73 -4.65 -2.90 -16.11
N HIS A 74 -5.94 -2.91 -16.39
CA HIS A 74 -6.99 -3.18 -15.40
C HIS A 74 -7.79 -4.42 -15.80
N VAL A 75 -8.50 -5.01 -14.83
CA VAL A 75 -9.49 -6.05 -15.10
C VAL A 75 -10.70 -5.46 -15.83
N ASP A 76 -11.39 -6.26 -16.63
CA ASP A 76 -12.53 -5.81 -17.42
C ASP A 76 -13.80 -5.55 -16.57
N ASN A 77 -13.84 -6.11 -15.36
CA ASN A 77 -15.01 -6.03 -14.52
C ASN A 77 -14.65 -6.12 -13.02
N THR A 78 -15.26 -5.28 -12.20
CA THR A 78 -15.03 -5.22 -10.75
C THR A 78 -15.39 -6.51 -10.01
N LYS A 79 -16.23 -7.40 -10.57
CA LYS A 79 -16.53 -8.72 -9.98
C LYS A 79 -15.29 -9.61 -9.81
N LEU A 80 -14.28 -9.41 -10.63
CA LEU A 80 -13.03 -10.16 -10.54
C LEU A 80 -12.22 -9.82 -9.29
N CYS A 81 -12.45 -8.64 -8.71
CA CYS A 81 -11.75 -8.15 -7.52
C CYS A 81 -12.49 -8.43 -6.20
N LYS A 82 -13.39 -9.43 -6.14
CA LYS A 82 -14.23 -9.69 -4.96
C LYS A 82 -13.49 -10.20 -3.72
N ASN A 83 -12.36 -10.88 -3.92
CA ASN A 83 -11.58 -11.50 -2.85
C ASN A 83 -10.40 -10.58 -2.49
N PHE A 84 -10.68 -9.47 -1.83
CA PHE A 84 -9.68 -8.49 -1.44
C PHE A 84 -9.74 -8.19 0.06
N LYS A 85 -8.64 -7.64 0.58
CA LYS A 85 -8.52 -7.12 1.94
C LYS A 85 -7.65 -5.87 1.95
N LEU A 86 -8.06 -4.82 2.66
CA LEU A 86 -7.19 -3.70 3.00
C LEU A 86 -6.34 -4.10 4.21
N VAL A 87 -5.02 -4.08 4.05
CA VAL A 87 -4.10 -4.67 5.05
C VAL A 87 -3.29 -3.65 5.83
N LYS A 88 -3.14 -2.43 5.29
CA LYS A 88 -2.29 -1.42 5.91
C LYS A 88 -2.64 -0.03 5.37
N TYR A 89 -2.40 0.99 6.18
CA TYR A 89 -2.32 2.39 5.73
C TYR A 89 -1.10 3.06 6.34
N SER A 90 -0.57 4.08 5.67
CA SER A 90 0.59 4.83 6.16
C SER A 90 0.63 6.23 5.55
N GLY A 91 1.24 7.17 6.27
CA GLY A 91 1.64 8.45 5.72
C GLY A 91 2.74 8.29 4.69
N VAL A 92 2.67 9.03 3.60
CA VAL A 92 3.70 9.09 2.55
C VAL A 92 3.82 10.53 2.07
N TYR A 93 5.01 10.95 1.65
CA TYR A 93 5.20 12.25 1.03
C TYR A 93 4.85 12.19 -0.46
N TRP A 94 4.20 13.24 -0.98
CA TRP A 94 3.93 13.36 -2.40
C TRP A 94 5.23 13.26 -3.20
N LYS A 95 5.25 12.42 -4.23
CA LYS A 95 6.43 12.08 -5.06
C LYS A 95 7.66 11.60 -4.26
N GLY A 96 7.49 11.21 -3.00
CA GLY A 96 8.59 10.73 -2.16
C GLY A 96 9.51 11.83 -1.59
N ASP A 97 9.20 13.09 -1.78
CA ASP A 97 9.97 14.21 -1.27
C ASP A 97 9.40 14.70 0.07
N ALA A 98 10.23 14.70 1.11
CA ALA A 98 9.87 15.12 2.46
C ALA A 98 9.43 16.60 2.58
N ASN A 99 9.75 17.43 1.60
CA ASN A 99 9.30 18.82 1.54
C ASN A 99 7.88 18.96 0.98
N ASN A 100 7.33 17.92 0.38
CA ASN A 100 5.98 17.92 -0.17
C ASN A 100 4.93 17.53 0.87
N HIS A 101 3.65 17.71 0.51
CA HIS A 101 2.53 17.36 1.36
C HIS A 101 2.54 15.88 1.76
N VAL A 102 2.16 15.64 3.01
CA VAL A 102 1.93 14.28 3.52
C VAL A 102 0.57 13.80 3.02
N MET A 103 0.56 12.65 2.36
CA MET A 103 -0.62 11.95 1.91
C MET A 103 -0.79 10.64 2.69
N GLN A 104 -1.97 10.05 2.61
CA GLN A 104 -2.24 8.76 3.22
C GLN A 104 -2.37 7.69 2.12
N ARG A 105 -1.59 6.62 2.24
CA ARG A 105 -1.61 5.50 1.30
C ARG A 105 -2.23 4.28 1.95
N ILE A 106 -3.26 3.74 1.32
CA ILE A 106 -3.92 2.51 1.71
C ILE A 106 -3.35 1.37 0.86
N TYR A 107 -3.02 0.26 1.51
CA TYR A 107 -2.53 -0.96 0.87
C TYR A 107 -3.58 -2.05 0.96
N GLY A 108 -3.80 -2.73 -0.13
CA GLY A 108 -4.72 -3.86 -0.21
C GLY A 108 -4.11 -5.00 -1.00
N VAL A 109 -4.66 -6.19 -0.79
CA VAL A 109 -4.34 -7.40 -1.55
C VAL A 109 -5.62 -7.96 -2.15
N CYS A 110 -5.51 -8.59 -3.32
CA CYS A 110 -6.62 -9.23 -3.99
C CYS A 110 -6.15 -10.56 -4.62
N PHE A 111 -6.96 -11.60 -4.46
CA PHE A 111 -6.64 -12.94 -4.95
C PHE A 111 -7.78 -13.52 -5.79
N PRO A 112 -7.50 -14.45 -6.71
CA PRO A 112 -8.53 -15.12 -7.51
C PRO A 112 -9.56 -15.87 -6.66
N THR A 113 -9.10 -16.52 -5.59
CA THR A 113 -9.94 -17.33 -4.70
C THR A 113 -9.95 -16.80 -3.26
N PRO A 114 -11.01 -17.06 -2.49
CA PRO A 114 -11.05 -16.71 -1.07
C PRO A 114 -10.00 -17.46 -0.25
N GLU A 115 -9.72 -18.72 -0.61
CA GLU A 115 -8.75 -19.59 0.07
C GLU A 115 -7.34 -19.02 -0.04
N GLU A 116 -6.92 -18.57 -1.22
CA GLU A 116 -5.64 -17.92 -1.44
C GLU A 116 -5.50 -16.61 -0.64
N LEU A 117 -6.59 -15.84 -0.56
CA LEU A 117 -6.61 -14.63 0.26
C LEU A 117 -6.43 -14.97 1.75
N GLU A 118 -7.14 -15.96 2.25
CA GLU A 118 -7.06 -16.40 3.65
C GLU A 118 -5.66 -16.92 4.00
N GLU A 119 -5.07 -17.75 3.13
CA GLU A 119 -3.70 -18.24 3.29
C GLU A 119 -2.70 -17.07 3.34
N HIS A 120 -2.82 -16.12 2.42
CA HIS A 120 -1.96 -14.94 2.42
C HIS A 120 -2.09 -14.09 3.69
N LEU A 121 -3.31 -13.87 4.17
CA LEU A 121 -3.55 -13.12 5.41
C LEU A 121 -2.96 -13.82 6.62
N LYS A 122 -3.06 -15.16 6.67
CA LYS A 122 -2.43 -15.98 7.70
C LYS A 122 -0.89 -15.85 7.67
N LEU A 123 -0.29 -15.91 6.49
CA LEU A 123 1.16 -15.69 6.34
C LEU A 123 1.59 -14.29 6.81
N LEU A 124 0.79 -13.25 6.53
CA LEU A 124 1.07 -11.90 7.03
C LEU A 124 1.02 -11.81 8.56
N GLU A 125 0.07 -12.51 9.19
CA GLU A 125 -0.05 -12.55 10.64
C GLU A 125 1.13 -13.32 11.27
N GLU A 126 1.46 -14.50 10.73
CA GLU A 126 2.64 -15.26 11.15
C GLU A 126 3.95 -14.45 10.98
N ALA A 127 4.07 -13.67 9.89
CA ALA A 127 5.23 -12.81 9.68
C ALA A 127 5.36 -11.72 10.74
N LYS A 128 4.24 -11.17 11.24
CA LYS A 128 4.24 -10.21 12.37
C LYS A 128 4.74 -10.88 13.66
N ASP A 129 4.34 -12.09 13.90
CA ASP A 129 4.79 -12.83 15.10
C ASP A 129 6.26 -13.24 15.03
N ARG A 130 6.79 -13.41 13.80
CA ARG A 130 8.22 -13.69 13.55
C ARG A 130 9.08 -12.43 13.43
N ASP A 131 8.55 -11.24 13.71
CA ASP A 131 9.35 -10.00 13.64
C ASP A 131 10.50 -10.10 14.66
N HIS A 132 11.73 -10.10 14.14
CA HIS A 132 12.95 -10.19 14.94
C HIS A 132 13.05 -9.10 16.01
N ARG A 133 12.46 -7.92 15.78
CA ARG A 133 12.46 -6.81 16.75
C ARG A 133 11.58 -7.14 17.95
N LYS A 134 10.43 -7.78 17.72
CA LYS A 134 9.53 -8.28 18.77
C LYS A 134 10.22 -9.40 19.54
N ILE A 135 10.64 -10.44 18.83
CA ILE A 135 11.30 -11.62 19.42
C ILE A 135 12.58 -11.20 20.16
N GLY A 136 13.41 -10.38 19.55
CA GLY A 136 14.66 -9.92 20.15
C GLY A 136 14.46 -9.17 21.46
N LYS A 137 13.42 -8.35 21.55
CA LYS A 137 13.03 -7.65 22.76
C LYS A 137 12.49 -8.60 23.84
N GLU A 138 11.57 -9.49 23.47
CA GLU A 138 10.95 -10.48 24.39
C GLU A 138 11.99 -11.45 24.96
N MET A 139 12.94 -11.89 24.13
CA MET A 139 13.99 -12.83 24.52
C MET A 139 15.24 -12.16 25.12
N ASN A 140 15.28 -10.82 25.17
CA ASN A 140 16.45 -10.03 25.58
C ASN A 140 17.71 -10.40 24.77
N LEU A 141 17.60 -10.42 23.44
CA LEU A 141 18.72 -10.72 22.56
C LEU A 141 19.56 -9.50 22.22
N PHE A 142 18.91 -8.35 22.05
CA PHE A 142 19.57 -7.06 21.78
C PHE A 142 18.72 -5.91 22.30
N MET A 143 19.35 -4.77 22.42
CA MET A 143 18.74 -3.50 22.81
C MET A 143 19.28 -2.35 21.97
N SER A 144 18.58 -1.23 21.96
CA SER A 144 19.09 0.05 21.45
C SER A 144 19.09 1.05 22.59
N ASP A 145 20.14 1.86 22.69
CA ASP A 145 20.27 2.91 23.69
C ASP A 145 20.61 4.24 23.00
N ASP A 146 19.96 5.31 23.44
CA ASP A 146 20.16 6.65 22.85
C ASP A 146 21.58 7.18 23.08
N LEU A 147 22.28 6.71 24.13
CA LEU A 147 23.68 7.07 24.41
C LEU A 147 24.66 6.47 23.38
N VAL A 148 24.31 5.30 22.82
CA VAL A 148 25.11 4.63 21.77
C VAL A 148 24.74 5.16 20.39
N GLY A 149 23.46 5.40 20.18
CA GLY A 149 22.92 5.93 18.93
C GLY A 149 21.66 5.19 18.46
N ARG A 150 20.73 5.97 17.91
CA ARG A 150 19.49 5.41 17.35
C ARG A 150 19.80 4.52 16.14
N GLY A 151 19.27 3.31 16.17
CA GLY A 151 19.47 2.36 15.07
C GLY A 151 20.74 1.51 15.16
N LEU A 152 21.53 1.66 16.23
CA LEU A 152 22.69 0.82 16.53
C LEU A 152 22.28 -0.24 17.57
N PRO A 153 21.98 -1.50 17.16
CA PRO A 153 21.63 -2.55 18.10
C PRO A 153 22.85 -3.05 18.86
N MET A 154 22.73 -3.19 20.17
CA MET A 154 23.72 -3.83 21.04
C MET A 154 23.25 -5.22 21.40
N PHE A 155 24.08 -6.22 21.14
CA PHE A 155 23.78 -7.60 21.51
C PHE A 155 23.94 -7.80 23.03
N LEU A 156 22.91 -8.33 23.66
CA LEU A 156 22.92 -8.78 25.02
C LEU A 156 23.55 -10.21 25.10
N PRO A 157 23.91 -10.72 26.28
CA PRO A 157 24.63 -12.00 26.38
C PRO A 157 23.99 -13.16 25.61
N LYS A 158 22.66 -13.32 25.68
CA LYS A 158 21.95 -14.36 24.90
C LYS A 158 22.06 -14.13 23.39
N GLY A 159 21.91 -12.90 22.95
CA GLY A 159 22.03 -12.56 21.52
C GLY A 159 23.45 -12.77 21.01
N TYR A 160 24.46 -12.46 21.82
CA TYR A 160 25.84 -12.69 21.48
C TYR A 160 26.18 -14.19 21.37
N THR A 161 25.62 -15.03 22.25
CA THR A 161 25.77 -16.49 22.14
C THR A 161 25.21 -16.99 20.80
N VAL A 162 24.01 -16.53 20.40
CA VAL A 162 23.43 -16.91 19.09
C VAL A 162 24.34 -16.43 17.93
N TRP A 163 24.89 -15.22 18.04
CA TRP A 163 25.83 -14.70 17.06
C TRP A 163 27.06 -15.58 16.92
N GLN A 164 27.68 -15.96 18.04
CA GLN A 164 28.87 -16.84 18.04
C GLN A 164 28.58 -18.22 17.42
N GLU A 165 27.42 -18.82 17.72
CA GLU A 165 27.03 -20.09 17.11
C GLU A 165 26.89 -19.99 15.59
N LEU A 166 26.35 -18.87 15.09
CA LEU A 166 26.25 -18.62 13.66
C LEU A 166 27.63 -18.41 13.01
N GLU A 167 28.53 -17.64 13.66
CA GLU A 167 29.89 -17.45 13.16
C GLU A 167 30.68 -18.75 13.10
N ASN A 168 30.53 -19.61 14.11
CA ASN A 168 31.23 -20.91 14.15
C ASN A 168 30.67 -21.94 13.15
N TYR A 169 29.43 -21.74 12.69
CA TYR A 169 28.80 -22.63 11.70
C TYR A 169 29.23 -22.32 10.26
N ILE A 170 29.61 -21.10 9.95
CA ILE A 170 30.10 -20.66 8.62
C ILE A 170 31.58 -20.96 8.46
#